data_e0bbd141aa6182d2adae55e8c20b0bfa
#
_entry.id   e0bbd141aa6182d2adae55e8c20b0bfa
#
_cell.length_a   1.000
_cell.length_b   1.000
_cell.length_c   1.000
_cell.angle_alpha   90.00
_cell.angle_beta   90.00
_cell.angle_gamma   90.00
#
_symmetry.space_group_name_H-M   'P 1'
#
loop_
_entity.id
_entity.type
_entity.pdbx_description
1 polymer ?
#
loop_
_entity_poly.entity_id
_entity_poly.type
_entity_poly.pdbx_seq_one_letter_code
_entity_poly.pdbx_strand_id
1 'polypeptide(L)'
;MSDTGRPSSLRRRWVALGLRVASLALRPSLQTDDLVSAGYNHIAHGYDDAWTDHMRHLSVEMLDRLSPPAQAECLDLTCGTGFVTAELSRRTGRRALGVDRSAGMLDVARRKHGASCDFAQADVLEFLRSRPSASADVVTCGWGLGYSRPWAVVGQIARVLRRGGRVGIIDNTLFSLAGVLWCSLATFAERPEALQHVMKVRFLPSSLPLATILRLRGLAVDSRWDGAKTYHVADGRAAIARLTATGAAAGFESAVAPESRQAIFDRFAEILETRRRTERGILITHRYLAVVGHRR
;
A
#
# COMPACT_ATOMS: atom_id res chain seq x y z
N MET A 1 2.32 -47.63 -10.64
CA MET A 1 2.61 -46.88 -11.88
C MET A 1 2.64 -45.41 -11.53
N SER A 2 3.83 -44.89 -11.35
CA SER A 2 4.09 -43.51 -10.95
C SER A 2 3.92 -42.57 -12.14
N ASP A 3 2.88 -41.73 -12.11
CA ASP A 3 2.70 -40.63 -13.08
C ASP A 3 3.74 -39.55 -12.80
N THR A 4 4.88 -39.66 -13.47
CA THR A 4 5.90 -38.60 -13.51
C THR A 4 5.35 -37.48 -14.38
N GLY A 5 4.59 -36.56 -13.73
CA GLY A 5 4.00 -35.37 -14.32
C GLY A 5 5.01 -34.59 -15.18
N ARG A 6 4.82 -34.61 -16.48
CA ARG A 6 5.69 -34.10 -17.55
C ARG A 6 6.00 -32.60 -17.35
N PRO A 7 7.25 -32.17 -17.45
CA PRO A 7 7.64 -30.75 -17.40
C PRO A 7 6.94 -29.86 -18.44
N SER A 8 6.36 -30.44 -19.47
CA SER A 8 5.56 -29.77 -20.49
C SER A 8 4.22 -29.19 -19.95
N SER A 9 3.64 -29.76 -18.89
CA SER A 9 2.36 -29.28 -18.34
C SER A 9 2.53 -28.01 -17.50
N LEU A 10 3.58 -27.93 -16.70
CA LEU A 10 3.87 -26.77 -15.85
C LEU A 10 4.18 -25.53 -16.70
N ARG A 11 5.04 -25.68 -17.72
CA ARG A 11 5.39 -24.59 -18.63
C ARG A 11 4.16 -24.06 -19.39
N ARG A 12 3.25 -24.93 -19.82
CA ARG A 12 2.00 -24.54 -20.50
C ARG A 12 1.10 -23.72 -19.57
N ARG A 13 0.98 -24.07 -18.28
CA ARG A 13 0.18 -23.34 -17.30
C ARG A 13 0.70 -21.91 -17.10
N TRP A 14 2.01 -21.72 -16.97
CA TRP A 14 2.61 -20.39 -16.85
C TRP A 14 2.47 -19.54 -18.12
N VAL A 15 2.57 -20.16 -19.29
CA VAL A 15 2.30 -19.48 -20.57
C VAL A 15 0.84 -19.05 -20.64
N ALA A 16 -0.10 -19.92 -20.29
CA ALA A 16 -1.53 -19.58 -20.25
C ALA A 16 -1.84 -18.43 -19.29
N LEU A 17 -1.24 -18.42 -18.09
CA LEU A 17 -1.34 -17.28 -17.16
C LEU A 17 -0.76 -16.01 -17.77
N GLY A 18 0.41 -16.08 -18.41
CA GLY A 18 1.03 -14.93 -19.07
C GLY A 18 0.12 -14.32 -20.16
N LEU A 19 -0.48 -15.17 -21.00
CA LEU A 19 -1.44 -14.74 -22.01
C LEU A 19 -2.71 -14.14 -21.40
N ARG A 20 -3.22 -14.71 -20.29
CA ARG A 20 -4.36 -14.16 -19.57
C ARG A 20 -4.05 -12.79 -18.99
N VAL A 21 -2.92 -12.62 -18.32
CA VAL A 21 -2.47 -11.33 -17.78
C VAL A 21 -2.32 -10.29 -18.89
N ALA A 22 -1.70 -10.64 -20.01
CA ALA A 22 -1.55 -9.75 -21.17
C ALA A 22 -2.93 -9.34 -21.72
N SER A 23 -3.85 -10.30 -21.90
CA SER A 23 -5.22 -10.03 -22.35
C SER A 23 -5.96 -9.07 -21.42
N LEU A 24 -5.84 -9.25 -20.10
CA LEU A 24 -6.48 -8.37 -19.10
C LEU A 24 -5.84 -6.99 -19.05
N ALA A 25 -4.51 -6.90 -19.24
CA ALA A 25 -3.80 -5.62 -19.25
C ALA A 25 -4.18 -4.72 -20.44
N LEU A 26 -4.60 -5.34 -21.58
CA LEU A 26 -5.05 -4.65 -22.79
C LEU A 26 -6.52 -4.21 -22.73
N ARG A 27 -7.31 -4.76 -21.81
CA ARG A 27 -8.73 -4.38 -21.69
C ARG A 27 -8.87 -3.05 -20.93
N PRO A 28 -9.89 -2.21 -21.26
CA PRO A 28 -10.33 -1.16 -20.37
C PRO A 28 -10.85 -1.84 -19.10
N SER A 29 -10.04 -1.87 -18.05
CA SER A 29 -10.40 -2.47 -16.77
C SER A 29 -11.02 -1.41 -15.86
N LEU A 30 -11.84 -1.84 -14.91
CA LEU A 30 -12.15 -1.07 -13.71
C LEU A 30 -10.85 -0.45 -13.19
N GLN A 31 -10.86 0.83 -12.87
CA GLN A 31 -9.64 1.50 -12.44
C GLN A 31 -9.15 0.81 -11.16
N THR A 32 -7.88 0.44 -11.09
CA THR A 32 -7.26 -0.18 -9.90
C THR A 32 -7.61 0.59 -8.64
N ASP A 33 -7.64 1.92 -8.75
CA ASP A 33 -7.94 2.84 -7.67
C ASP A 33 -9.35 2.63 -7.09
N ASP A 34 -10.36 2.30 -7.91
CA ASP A 34 -11.72 2.02 -7.46
C ASP A 34 -11.80 0.67 -6.73
N LEU A 35 -11.12 -0.36 -7.24
CA LEU A 35 -11.05 -1.67 -6.60
C LEU A 35 -10.33 -1.61 -5.25
N VAL A 36 -9.23 -0.85 -5.18
CA VAL A 36 -8.48 -0.60 -3.95
C VAL A 36 -9.35 0.13 -2.94
N SER A 37 -9.99 1.23 -3.35
CA SER A 37 -10.88 2.01 -2.46
C SER A 37 -12.04 1.17 -1.93
N ALA A 38 -12.69 0.36 -2.77
CA ALA A 38 -13.75 -0.55 -2.36
C ALA A 38 -13.25 -1.59 -1.34
N GLY A 39 -12.06 -2.17 -1.57
CA GLY A 39 -11.42 -3.09 -0.64
C GLY A 39 -11.16 -2.45 0.73
N TYR A 40 -10.59 -1.24 0.74
CA TYR A 40 -10.35 -0.50 1.99
C TYR A 40 -11.64 -0.08 2.70
N ASN A 41 -12.71 0.28 1.99
CA ASN A 41 -14.02 0.54 2.59
C ASN A 41 -14.52 -0.68 3.38
N HIS A 42 -14.34 -1.87 2.82
CA HIS A 42 -14.82 -3.11 3.46
C HIS A 42 -14.08 -3.45 4.77
N ILE A 43 -12.76 -3.22 4.82
CA ILE A 43 -11.92 -3.60 5.97
C ILE A 43 -11.73 -2.48 7.01
N ALA A 44 -12.26 -1.28 6.77
CA ALA A 44 -11.94 -0.08 7.54
C ALA A 44 -12.10 -0.23 9.06
N HIS A 45 -13.13 -0.96 9.52
CA HIS A 45 -13.43 -1.13 10.96
C HIS A 45 -12.36 -1.94 11.72
N GLY A 46 -11.74 -2.94 11.09
CA GLY A 46 -10.69 -3.78 11.69
C GLY A 46 -9.27 -3.43 11.27
N TYR A 47 -9.12 -2.38 10.44
CA TYR A 47 -7.83 -2.05 9.82
C TYR A 47 -6.76 -1.68 10.83
N ASP A 48 -7.10 -0.96 11.89
CA ASP A 48 -6.11 -0.51 12.88
C ASP A 48 -5.48 -1.70 13.63
N ASP A 49 -6.27 -2.66 14.07
CA ASP A 49 -5.78 -3.87 14.74
C ASP A 49 -4.92 -4.73 13.79
N ALA A 50 -5.34 -4.79 12.53
CA ALA A 50 -4.66 -5.61 11.54
C ALA A 50 -3.37 -4.96 10.99
N TRP A 51 -3.37 -3.66 10.69
CA TRP A 51 -2.28 -2.97 10.01
C TRP A 51 -1.66 -1.86 10.83
N THR A 52 -2.45 -0.88 11.27
CA THR A 52 -1.94 0.32 11.92
C THR A 52 -1.13 -0.03 13.17
N ASP A 53 -1.65 -0.86 14.05
CA ASP A 53 -0.96 -1.25 15.29
C ASP A 53 0.31 -2.06 15.00
N HIS A 54 0.29 -2.86 13.93
CA HIS A 54 1.46 -3.63 13.51
C HIS A 54 2.57 -2.75 12.92
N MET A 55 2.21 -1.71 12.14
CA MET A 55 3.15 -0.88 11.39
C MET A 55 3.40 0.51 12.02
N ARG A 56 2.65 0.90 13.06
CA ARG A 56 2.70 2.26 13.65
C ARG A 56 4.10 2.73 14.01
N HIS A 57 4.94 1.84 14.57
CA HIS A 57 6.30 2.21 14.97
C HIS A 57 7.17 2.67 13.80
N LEU A 58 6.94 2.15 12.58
CA LEU A 58 7.64 2.56 11.37
C LEU A 58 7.17 3.94 10.90
N SER A 59 5.86 4.21 11.00
CA SER A 59 5.32 5.53 10.72
C SER A 59 5.79 6.58 11.75
N VAL A 60 5.89 6.18 13.03
CA VAL A 60 6.45 7.02 14.08
C VAL A 60 7.93 7.32 13.81
N GLU A 61 8.75 6.33 13.45
CA GLU A 61 10.15 6.53 13.07
C GLU A 61 10.29 7.54 11.91
N MET A 62 9.43 7.45 10.89
CA MET A 62 9.41 8.44 9.81
C MET A 62 9.10 9.84 10.34
N LEU A 63 8.08 9.99 11.20
CA LEU A 63 7.71 11.27 11.79
C LEU A 63 8.79 11.84 12.73
N ASP A 64 9.52 10.99 13.46
CA ASP A 64 10.63 11.41 14.30
C ASP A 64 11.77 12.01 13.47
N ARG A 65 12.13 11.36 12.37
CA ARG A 65 13.13 11.87 11.42
C ARG A 65 12.64 13.10 10.65
N LEU A 66 11.34 13.17 10.36
CA LEU A 66 10.71 14.34 9.71
C LEU A 66 10.74 15.57 10.62
N SER A 67 10.58 15.36 11.95
CA SER A 67 10.62 16.40 12.97
C SER A 67 9.76 17.63 12.59
N PRO A 68 8.43 17.50 12.47
CA PRO A 68 7.55 18.58 12.03
C PRO A 68 7.65 19.76 13.01
N PRO A 69 7.81 21.02 12.52
CA PRO A 69 7.89 22.19 13.40
C PRO A 69 6.56 22.47 14.11
N ALA A 70 6.64 23.12 15.27
CA ALA A 70 5.45 23.60 15.96
C ALA A 70 4.62 24.53 15.06
N GLN A 71 3.29 24.46 15.18
CA GLN A 71 2.32 25.22 14.40
C GLN A 71 2.38 25.02 12.88
N ALA A 72 3.08 23.99 12.39
CA ALA A 72 3.16 23.68 10.97
C ALA A 72 1.79 23.35 10.35
N GLU A 73 1.54 23.85 9.16
CA GLU A 73 0.41 23.43 8.32
C GLU A 73 0.71 22.08 7.66
N CYS A 74 0.05 21.03 8.16
CA CYS A 74 0.33 19.65 7.78
C CYS A 74 -0.75 19.07 6.87
N LEU A 75 -0.31 18.41 5.79
CA LEU A 75 -1.12 17.57 4.93
C LEU A 75 -0.65 16.12 5.05
N ASP A 76 -1.59 15.21 5.34
CA ASP A 76 -1.33 13.77 5.37
C ASP A 76 -2.08 13.09 4.22
N LEU A 77 -1.35 12.64 3.23
CA LEU A 77 -1.87 12.00 2.03
C LEU A 77 -1.99 10.49 2.23
N THR A 78 -3.09 9.91 1.73
CA THR A 78 -3.41 8.50 1.99
C THR A 78 -3.54 8.20 3.49
N CYS A 79 -4.31 9.06 4.19
CA CYS A 79 -4.32 9.10 5.66
C CYS A 79 -5.00 7.87 6.31
N GLY A 80 -5.77 7.08 5.56
CA GLY A 80 -6.49 5.91 6.04
C GLY A 80 -7.37 6.25 7.25
N THR A 81 -7.19 5.51 8.35
CA THR A 81 -7.89 5.71 9.63
C THR A 81 -7.37 6.88 10.47
N GLY A 82 -6.43 7.68 9.93
CA GLY A 82 -6.02 8.96 10.51
C GLY A 82 -4.88 8.90 11.53
N PHE A 83 -4.17 7.78 11.69
CA PHE A 83 -3.10 7.65 12.69
C PHE A 83 -1.97 8.68 12.49
N VAL A 84 -1.42 8.79 11.27
CA VAL A 84 -0.34 9.75 10.97
C VAL A 84 -0.85 11.18 11.08
N THR A 85 -2.08 11.45 10.62
CA THR A 85 -2.72 12.76 10.75
C THR A 85 -2.82 13.21 12.22
N ALA A 86 -3.25 12.30 13.10
CA ALA A 86 -3.37 12.57 14.55
C ALA A 86 -1.98 12.81 15.19
N GLU A 87 -0.98 12.03 14.82
CA GLU A 87 0.40 12.24 15.28
C GLU A 87 0.97 13.58 14.83
N LEU A 88 0.69 14.02 13.59
CA LEU A 88 1.07 15.35 13.10
C LEU A 88 0.38 16.45 13.92
N SER A 89 -0.94 16.35 14.16
CA SER A 89 -1.66 17.33 14.99
C SER A 89 -1.10 17.42 16.41
N ARG A 90 -0.83 16.26 17.03
CA ARG A 90 -0.25 16.19 18.38
C ARG A 90 1.14 16.83 18.45
N ARG A 91 2.00 16.56 17.46
CA ARG A 91 3.40 17.05 17.43
C ARG A 91 3.49 18.54 17.12
N THR A 92 2.60 19.04 16.28
CA THR A 92 2.64 20.46 15.86
C THR A 92 1.77 21.37 16.72
N GLY A 93 0.81 20.83 17.49
CA GLY A 93 -0.18 21.60 18.21
C GLY A 93 -1.21 22.29 17.29
N ARG A 94 -1.25 21.95 16.01
CA ARG A 94 -2.18 22.47 15.01
C ARG A 94 -2.94 21.33 14.34
N ARG A 95 -4.23 21.55 14.01
CA ARG A 95 -5.03 20.56 13.26
C ARG A 95 -4.39 20.25 11.92
N ALA A 96 -4.07 18.98 11.68
CA ALA A 96 -3.59 18.49 10.40
C ALA A 96 -4.76 18.08 9.52
N LEU A 97 -4.60 18.16 8.21
CA LEU A 97 -5.57 17.71 7.22
C LEU A 97 -5.16 16.36 6.63
N GLY A 98 -5.94 15.33 6.91
CA GLY A 98 -5.83 14.01 6.30
C GLY A 98 -6.67 13.91 5.03
N VAL A 99 -6.11 13.29 3.99
CA VAL A 99 -6.78 13.08 2.69
C VAL A 99 -6.73 11.61 2.33
N ASP A 100 -7.88 11.04 2.04
CA ASP A 100 -7.99 9.66 1.56
C ASP A 100 -9.14 9.53 0.55
N ARG A 101 -9.08 8.51 -0.30
CA ARG A 101 -10.12 8.22 -1.27
C ARG A 101 -11.24 7.36 -0.67
N SER A 102 -10.93 6.54 0.33
CA SER A 102 -11.86 5.61 0.98
C SER A 102 -12.75 6.33 1.99
N ALA A 103 -14.06 6.39 1.69
CA ALA A 103 -15.05 6.93 2.62
C ALA A 103 -15.08 6.15 3.94
N GLY A 104 -15.01 4.81 3.88
CA GLY A 104 -15.01 3.96 5.07
C GLY A 104 -13.83 4.22 5.99
N MET A 105 -12.62 4.40 5.43
CA MET A 105 -11.43 4.79 6.21
C MET A 105 -11.63 6.16 6.88
N LEU A 106 -12.14 7.14 6.13
CA LEU A 106 -12.38 8.49 6.66
C LEU A 106 -13.48 8.53 7.72
N ASP A 107 -14.47 7.66 7.66
CA ASP A 107 -15.49 7.55 8.70
C ASP A 107 -14.88 7.04 10.02
N VAL A 108 -13.94 6.10 9.95
CA VAL A 108 -13.17 5.68 11.12
C VAL A 108 -12.27 6.81 11.62
N ALA A 109 -11.56 7.49 10.72
CA ALA A 109 -10.68 8.61 11.04
C ALA A 109 -11.43 9.74 11.75
N ARG A 110 -12.59 10.14 11.24
CA ARG A 110 -13.44 11.20 11.84
C ARG A 110 -13.94 10.80 13.22
N ARG A 111 -14.39 9.56 13.42
CA ARG A 111 -14.83 9.08 14.73
C ARG A 111 -13.69 9.09 15.76
N LYS A 112 -12.48 8.70 15.36
CA LYS A 112 -11.33 8.59 16.28
C LYS A 112 -10.64 9.93 16.53
N HIS A 113 -10.51 10.75 15.50
CA HIS A 113 -9.60 11.90 15.50
C HIS A 113 -10.25 13.22 15.06
N GLY A 114 -11.54 13.24 14.74
CA GLY A 114 -12.23 14.45 14.25
C GLY A 114 -12.22 15.64 15.23
N ALA A 115 -12.03 15.38 16.54
CA ALA A 115 -11.86 16.45 17.52
C ALA A 115 -10.55 17.26 17.33
N SER A 116 -9.48 16.62 16.81
CA SER A 116 -8.14 17.22 16.67
C SER A 116 -7.63 17.32 15.24
N CYS A 117 -8.31 16.72 14.27
CA CYS A 117 -7.90 16.65 12.87
C CYS A 117 -9.05 17.01 11.93
N ASP A 118 -8.70 17.39 10.70
CA ASP A 118 -9.63 17.58 9.60
C ASP A 118 -9.43 16.47 8.55
N PHE A 119 -10.50 16.06 7.86
CA PHE A 119 -10.45 14.97 6.89
C PHE A 119 -11.23 15.31 5.62
N ALA A 120 -10.59 15.13 4.45
CA ALA A 120 -11.18 15.33 3.12
C ALA A 120 -11.16 14.05 2.31
N GLN A 121 -12.27 13.75 1.63
CA GLN A 121 -12.35 12.64 0.69
C GLN A 121 -11.96 13.15 -0.70
N ALA A 122 -10.84 12.66 -1.23
CA ALA A 122 -10.39 13.00 -2.57
C ALA A 122 -9.34 12.00 -3.09
N ASP A 123 -9.17 11.96 -4.41
CA ASP A 123 -7.95 11.44 -5.01
C ASP A 123 -6.76 12.34 -4.64
N VAL A 124 -5.65 11.74 -4.22
CA VAL A 124 -4.47 12.47 -3.73
C VAL A 124 -3.90 13.43 -4.78
N LEU A 125 -3.85 13.02 -6.05
CA LEU A 125 -3.28 13.84 -7.11
C LEU A 125 -4.21 15.00 -7.49
N GLU A 126 -5.51 14.76 -7.54
CA GLU A 126 -6.52 15.79 -7.78
C GLU A 126 -6.55 16.80 -6.64
N PHE A 127 -6.54 16.33 -5.39
CA PHE A 127 -6.46 17.17 -4.21
C PHE A 127 -5.22 18.07 -4.24
N LEU A 128 -4.05 17.49 -4.47
CA LEU A 128 -2.83 18.28 -4.55
C LEU A 128 -2.88 19.33 -5.67
N ARG A 129 -3.45 19.00 -6.83
CA ARG A 129 -3.61 19.95 -7.96
C ARG A 129 -4.50 21.13 -7.62
N SER A 130 -5.54 20.93 -6.81
CA SER A 130 -6.44 22.00 -6.38
C SER A 130 -5.83 22.94 -5.32
N ARG A 131 -4.75 22.51 -4.63
CA ARG A 131 -4.09 23.31 -3.60
C ARG A 131 -3.21 24.42 -4.22
N PRO A 132 -3.16 25.60 -3.61
CA PRO A 132 -2.20 26.63 -4.00
C PRO A 132 -0.75 26.16 -3.86
N SER A 133 0.16 26.72 -4.63
CA SER A 133 1.61 26.53 -4.45
C SER A 133 2.04 27.14 -3.10
N ALA A 134 3.05 26.54 -2.46
CA ALA A 134 3.60 26.98 -1.19
C ALA A 134 2.51 27.18 -0.10
N SER A 135 1.59 26.21 0.03
CA SER A 135 0.46 26.24 0.96
C SER A 135 0.61 25.28 2.16
N ALA A 136 1.68 24.47 2.23
CA ALA A 136 1.91 23.54 3.31
C ALA A 136 3.35 23.62 3.84
N ASP A 137 3.51 23.42 5.15
CA ASP A 137 4.83 23.34 5.81
C ASP A 137 5.32 21.91 5.89
N VAL A 138 4.39 20.93 6.00
CA VAL A 138 4.69 19.51 6.09
C VAL A 138 3.72 18.72 5.22
N VAL A 139 4.25 17.77 4.46
CA VAL A 139 3.44 16.80 3.71
C VAL A 139 3.94 15.39 4.05
N THR A 140 3.03 14.52 4.47
CA THR A 140 3.28 13.08 4.63
C THR A 140 2.51 12.26 3.61
N CYS A 141 3.02 11.08 3.28
CA CYS A 141 2.32 10.07 2.51
C CYS A 141 2.72 8.69 3.05
N GLY A 142 1.79 8.02 3.72
CA GLY A 142 2.02 6.73 4.37
C GLY A 142 1.27 5.60 3.68
N TRP A 143 2.00 4.55 3.25
CA TRP A 143 1.47 3.25 2.83
C TRP A 143 0.50 3.27 1.63
N GLY A 144 0.56 4.31 0.79
CA GLY A 144 -0.39 4.45 -0.32
C GLY A 144 0.17 5.09 -1.59
N LEU A 145 1.43 5.52 -1.61
CA LEU A 145 2.03 6.15 -2.79
C LEU A 145 2.03 5.21 -4.02
N GLY A 146 2.27 3.91 -3.80
CA GLY A 146 2.30 2.90 -4.85
C GLY A 146 0.96 2.64 -5.55
N TYR A 147 -0.15 3.04 -4.95
CA TYR A 147 -1.48 3.01 -5.60
C TYR A 147 -1.76 4.25 -6.45
N SER A 148 -0.89 5.22 -6.47
CA SER A 148 -1.00 6.46 -7.24
C SER A 148 0.07 6.54 -8.34
N ARG A 149 0.43 7.74 -8.75
CA ARG A 149 1.53 8.02 -9.71
C ARG A 149 2.68 8.71 -8.97
N PRO A 150 3.67 7.96 -8.41
CA PRO A 150 4.71 8.52 -7.53
C PRO A 150 5.40 9.76 -8.10
N TRP A 151 5.76 9.74 -9.39
CA TRP A 151 6.39 10.87 -10.07
C TRP A 151 5.51 12.14 -10.07
N ALA A 152 4.22 11.99 -10.34
CA ALA A 152 3.29 13.11 -10.39
C ALA A 152 2.97 13.62 -8.99
N VAL A 153 2.72 12.71 -8.03
CA VAL A 153 2.44 13.06 -6.63
C VAL A 153 3.61 13.82 -6.01
N VAL A 154 4.85 13.32 -6.14
CA VAL A 154 6.05 14.00 -5.62
C VAL A 154 6.24 15.38 -6.27
N GLY A 155 5.95 15.52 -7.58
CA GLY A 155 6.00 16.81 -8.25
C GLY A 155 4.99 17.82 -7.67
N GLN A 156 3.78 17.37 -7.32
CA GLN A 156 2.79 18.21 -6.66
C GLN A 156 3.13 18.49 -5.19
N ILE A 157 3.70 17.52 -4.46
CA ILE A 157 4.23 17.75 -3.11
C ILE A 157 5.28 18.87 -3.14
N ALA A 158 6.23 18.81 -4.07
CA ALA A 158 7.25 19.84 -4.23
C ALA A 158 6.65 21.22 -4.50
N ARG A 159 5.55 21.30 -5.26
CA ARG A 159 4.86 22.56 -5.59
C ARG A 159 4.11 23.13 -4.37
N VAL A 160 3.39 22.29 -3.61
CA VAL A 160 2.57 22.75 -2.48
C VAL A 160 3.36 23.04 -1.22
N LEU A 161 4.54 22.44 -1.04
CA LEU A 161 5.41 22.75 0.08
C LEU A 161 5.92 24.19 -0.01
N ARG A 162 6.00 24.91 1.10
CA ARG A 162 6.74 26.16 1.24
C ARG A 162 8.25 25.92 1.15
N ARG A 163 9.04 26.94 0.87
CA ARG A 163 10.51 26.84 0.99
C ARG A 163 10.88 26.46 2.42
N GLY A 164 11.77 25.49 2.60
CA GLY A 164 12.07 24.88 3.89
C GLY A 164 11.02 23.88 4.40
N GLY A 165 9.88 23.77 3.72
CA GLY A 165 8.84 22.78 4.06
C GLY A 165 9.32 21.35 3.90
N ARG A 166 8.81 20.43 4.74
CA ARG A 166 9.32 19.07 4.90
C ARG A 166 8.38 18.03 4.30
N VAL A 167 8.96 16.94 3.81
CA VAL A 167 8.22 15.79 3.27
C VAL A 167 8.68 14.49 3.92
N GLY A 168 7.73 13.65 4.33
CA GLY A 168 7.97 12.29 4.82
C GLY A 168 7.13 11.29 4.04
N ILE A 169 7.77 10.30 3.45
CA ILE A 169 7.10 9.24 2.69
C ILE A 169 7.57 7.88 3.21
N ILE A 170 6.61 7.00 3.50
CA ILE A 170 6.86 5.60 3.81
C ILE A 170 5.88 4.75 3.00
N ASP A 171 6.35 3.66 2.38
CA ASP A 171 5.49 2.80 1.58
C ASP A 171 6.04 1.37 1.49
N ASN A 172 5.20 0.43 1.07
CA ASN A 172 5.63 -0.89 0.68
C ASN A 172 6.54 -0.83 -0.55
N THR A 173 7.51 -1.75 -0.63
CA THR A 173 8.30 -1.91 -1.85
C THR A 173 7.61 -2.86 -2.83
N LEU A 174 8.05 -2.85 -4.10
CA LEU A 174 7.67 -3.82 -5.12
C LEU A 174 7.92 -5.27 -4.66
N PHE A 175 8.89 -5.48 -3.76
CA PHE A 175 9.26 -6.80 -3.24
C PHE A 175 8.57 -7.14 -1.90
N SER A 176 7.67 -6.27 -1.41
CA SER A 176 6.82 -6.59 -0.27
C SER A 176 5.96 -7.79 -0.60
N LEU A 177 5.85 -8.74 0.32
CA LEU A 177 5.07 -9.97 0.14
C LEU A 177 5.48 -10.85 -1.06
N ALA A 178 6.71 -10.73 -1.59
CA ALA A 178 7.13 -11.45 -2.80
C ALA A 178 6.88 -12.96 -2.74
N GLY A 179 7.10 -13.60 -1.58
CA GLY A 179 6.84 -15.02 -1.41
C GLY A 179 5.34 -15.38 -1.44
N VAL A 180 4.49 -14.50 -0.92
CA VAL A 180 3.02 -14.63 -0.94
C VAL A 180 2.51 -14.41 -2.35
N LEU A 181 2.99 -13.35 -3.03
CA LEU A 181 2.64 -13.05 -4.42
C LEU A 181 3.01 -14.21 -5.36
N TRP A 182 4.17 -14.83 -5.15
CA TRP A 182 4.56 -16.00 -5.93
C TRP A 182 3.58 -17.16 -5.74
N CYS A 183 3.13 -17.44 -4.50
CA CYS A 183 2.11 -18.47 -4.23
C CYS A 183 0.77 -18.14 -4.90
N SER A 184 0.36 -16.87 -4.88
CA SER A 184 -0.83 -16.40 -5.59
C SER A 184 -0.72 -16.63 -7.11
N LEU A 185 0.41 -16.25 -7.70
CA LEU A 185 0.66 -16.49 -9.13
C LEU A 185 0.66 -17.99 -9.47
N ALA A 186 1.23 -18.85 -8.60
CA ALA A 186 1.20 -20.29 -8.78
C ALA A 186 -0.23 -20.85 -8.75
N THR A 187 -1.08 -20.32 -7.86
CA THR A 187 -2.52 -20.65 -7.80
C THR A 187 -3.22 -20.30 -9.13
N PHE A 188 -3.01 -19.10 -9.65
CA PHE A 188 -3.59 -18.68 -10.92
C PHE A 188 -2.99 -19.41 -12.12
N ALA A 189 -1.74 -19.89 -12.04
CA ALA A 189 -1.18 -20.71 -13.11
C ALA A 189 -1.90 -22.07 -13.27
N GLU A 190 -2.51 -22.57 -12.18
CA GLU A 190 -3.34 -23.78 -12.25
C GLU A 190 -4.72 -23.51 -12.86
N ARG A 191 -5.27 -22.30 -12.69
CA ARG A 191 -6.60 -21.85 -13.17
C ARG A 191 -6.55 -20.41 -13.70
N PRO A 192 -5.92 -20.15 -14.87
CA PRO A 192 -5.76 -18.79 -15.39
C PRO A 192 -7.08 -18.06 -15.66
N GLU A 193 -8.13 -18.81 -16.00
CA GLU A 193 -9.48 -18.28 -16.29
C GLU A 193 -10.14 -17.65 -15.07
N ALA A 194 -9.78 -18.06 -13.86
CA ALA A 194 -10.30 -17.48 -12.62
C ALA A 194 -9.79 -16.06 -12.37
N LEU A 195 -8.67 -15.66 -12.99
CA LEU A 195 -8.16 -14.29 -12.90
C LEU A 195 -9.01 -13.35 -13.78
N GLN A 196 -9.70 -12.38 -13.17
CA GLN A 196 -10.57 -11.42 -13.86
C GLN A 196 -9.95 -10.04 -14.01
N HIS A 197 -9.12 -9.62 -13.05
CA HIS A 197 -8.48 -8.30 -13.05
C HIS A 197 -7.00 -8.38 -12.67
N VAL A 198 -6.19 -7.49 -13.25
CA VAL A 198 -4.80 -7.29 -12.89
C VAL A 198 -4.65 -5.91 -12.25
N MET A 199 -4.17 -5.89 -11.02
CA MET A 199 -3.95 -4.64 -10.28
C MET A 199 -2.76 -3.88 -10.85
N LYS A 200 -2.98 -2.63 -11.26
CA LYS A 200 -1.93 -1.74 -11.79
C LYS A 200 -1.33 -0.91 -10.64
N VAL A 201 -0.45 -1.51 -9.86
CA VAL A 201 0.27 -0.83 -8.78
C VAL A 201 1.64 -0.33 -9.26
N ARG A 202 2.17 0.71 -8.59
CA ARG A 202 3.43 1.38 -8.93
C ARG A 202 4.36 1.47 -7.72
N PHE A 203 4.44 0.39 -6.96
CA PHE A 203 5.39 0.30 -5.85
C PHE A 203 6.83 0.40 -6.37
N LEU A 204 7.62 1.22 -5.69
CA LEU A 204 9.03 1.37 -6.02
C LEU A 204 9.85 0.22 -5.42
N PRO A 205 10.96 -0.18 -6.04
CA PRO A 205 11.76 -1.31 -5.56
C PRO A 205 12.52 -1.03 -4.24
N SER A 206 12.85 0.23 -3.98
CA SER A 206 13.58 0.67 -2.78
C SER A 206 13.45 2.18 -2.56
N SER A 207 14.03 2.68 -1.49
CA SER A 207 14.10 4.12 -1.18
C SER A 207 14.94 4.92 -2.18
N LEU A 208 15.88 4.31 -2.91
CA LEU A 208 16.76 5.02 -3.84
C LEU A 208 16.01 5.63 -5.03
N PRO A 209 15.15 4.93 -5.79
CA PRO A 209 14.32 5.54 -6.83
C PRO A 209 13.44 6.67 -6.30
N LEU A 210 12.83 6.51 -5.10
CA LEU A 210 12.02 7.56 -4.50
C LEU A 210 12.87 8.81 -4.20
N ALA A 211 14.04 8.65 -3.58
CA ALA A 211 14.97 9.72 -3.30
C ALA A 211 15.42 10.43 -4.60
N THR A 212 15.62 9.68 -5.68
CA THR A 212 15.95 10.23 -6.99
C THR A 212 14.80 11.08 -7.54
N ILE A 213 13.55 10.59 -7.44
CA ILE A 213 12.37 11.36 -7.85
C ILE A 213 12.27 12.67 -7.05
N LEU A 214 12.46 12.63 -5.72
CA LEU A 214 12.45 13.83 -4.89
C LEU A 214 13.47 14.87 -5.38
N ARG A 215 14.72 14.44 -5.59
CA ARG A 215 15.81 15.34 -6.07
C ARG A 215 15.50 15.96 -7.43
N LEU A 216 14.98 15.15 -8.37
CA LEU A 216 14.59 15.63 -9.71
C LEU A 216 13.39 16.58 -9.67
N ARG A 217 12.61 16.58 -8.58
CA ARG A 217 11.50 17.51 -8.34
C ARG A 217 11.89 18.72 -7.46
N GLY A 218 13.18 18.91 -7.18
CA GLY A 218 13.69 20.07 -6.44
C GLY A 218 13.62 19.95 -4.92
N LEU A 219 13.42 18.73 -4.40
CA LEU A 219 13.46 18.45 -2.97
C LEU A 219 14.85 17.92 -2.58
N ALA A 220 15.40 18.39 -1.47
CA ALA A 220 16.55 17.79 -0.83
C ALA A 220 16.12 16.51 -0.09
N VAL A 221 16.99 15.53 -0.02
CA VAL A 221 16.79 14.30 0.74
C VAL A 221 17.68 14.32 1.96
N ASP A 222 17.08 14.35 3.14
CA ASP A 222 17.77 14.39 4.43
C ASP A 222 18.14 12.99 4.90
N SER A 223 17.20 12.04 4.78
CA SER A 223 17.44 10.64 5.08
C SER A 223 16.59 9.71 4.21
N ARG A 224 17.09 8.49 3.98
CA ARG A 224 16.36 7.41 3.33
C ARG A 224 16.78 6.07 3.93
N TRP A 225 15.85 5.14 4.02
CA TRP A 225 16.13 3.77 4.47
C TRP A 225 15.15 2.78 3.88
N ASP A 226 15.53 1.53 3.92
CA ASP A 226 14.72 0.39 3.54
C ASP A 226 14.69 -0.57 4.72
N GLY A 227 13.61 -1.33 4.86
CA GLY A 227 13.49 -2.29 5.93
C GLY A 227 12.50 -3.40 5.64
N ALA A 228 12.35 -4.29 6.60
CA ALA A 228 11.40 -5.37 6.54
C ALA A 228 10.72 -5.60 7.89
N LYS A 229 9.42 -5.84 7.87
CA LYS A 229 8.64 -6.31 9.01
C LYS A 229 8.18 -7.73 8.74
N THR A 230 8.53 -8.62 9.63
CA THR A 230 8.25 -10.05 9.49
C THR A 230 7.40 -10.53 10.66
N TYR A 231 6.44 -11.41 10.38
CA TYR A 231 5.64 -12.09 11.39
C TYR A 231 5.24 -13.49 10.91
N HIS A 232 4.78 -14.33 11.83
CA HIS A 232 4.30 -15.67 11.54
C HIS A 232 2.79 -15.73 11.79
N VAL A 233 2.09 -16.51 10.97
CA VAL A 233 0.69 -16.87 11.16
C VAL A 233 0.57 -18.38 11.23
N ALA A 234 -0.48 -18.89 11.87
CA ALA A 234 -0.62 -20.29 12.19
C ALA A 234 -0.62 -21.20 10.96
N ASP A 235 -1.36 -20.81 9.92
CA ASP A 235 -1.62 -21.62 8.73
C ASP A 235 -1.95 -20.76 7.51
N GLY A 236 -2.19 -21.40 6.35
CA GLY A 236 -2.50 -20.73 5.09
C GLY A 236 -3.81 -19.95 5.13
N ARG A 237 -4.81 -20.41 5.83
CA ARG A 237 -6.09 -19.70 5.99
C ARG A 237 -5.90 -18.45 6.85
N ALA A 238 -5.18 -18.57 7.96
CA ALA A 238 -4.82 -17.44 8.80
C ALA A 238 -3.97 -16.42 8.03
N ALA A 239 -3.09 -16.87 7.11
CA ALA A 239 -2.32 -15.99 6.24
C ALA A 239 -3.24 -15.18 5.32
N ILE A 240 -4.19 -15.81 4.64
CA ILE A 240 -5.15 -15.14 3.75
C ILE A 240 -6.01 -14.16 4.55
N ALA A 241 -6.59 -14.59 5.68
CA ALA A 241 -7.39 -13.72 6.53
C ALA A 241 -6.61 -12.47 6.98
N ARG A 242 -5.35 -12.64 7.39
CA ARG A 242 -4.47 -11.53 7.78
C ARG A 242 -4.17 -10.59 6.60
N LEU A 243 -3.85 -11.13 5.43
CA LEU A 243 -3.58 -10.34 4.22
C LEU A 243 -4.81 -9.54 3.78
N THR A 244 -6.00 -10.12 3.85
CA THR A 244 -7.26 -9.42 3.58
C THR A 244 -7.48 -8.30 4.59
N ALA A 245 -7.37 -8.58 5.89
CA ALA A 245 -7.59 -7.60 6.95
C ALA A 245 -6.60 -6.41 6.92
N THR A 246 -5.39 -6.62 6.42
CA THR A 246 -4.35 -5.56 6.30
C THR A 246 -4.47 -4.71 5.04
N GLY A 247 -5.39 -5.02 4.14
CA GLY A 247 -5.47 -4.38 2.83
C GLY A 247 -4.35 -4.81 1.85
N ALA A 248 -3.43 -5.68 2.27
CA ALA A 248 -2.39 -6.19 1.39
C ALA A 248 -2.95 -7.07 0.26
N ALA A 249 -4.13 -7.65 0.48
CA ALA A 249 -4.92 -8.33 -0.53
C ALA A 249 -6.08 -7.46 -1.06
N ALA A 250 -6.08 -6.15 -0.80
CA ALA A 250 -7.10 -5.24 -1.33
C ALA A 250 -7.16 -5.34 -2.86
N GLY A 251 -8.34 -5.68 -3.37
CA GLY A 251 -8.54 -5.98 -4.79
C GLY A 251 -8.27 -7.43 -5.20
N PHE A 252 -7.62 -8.28 -4.39
CA PHE A 252 -7.44 -9.69 -4.73
C PHE A 252 -8.77 -10.44 -4.82
N GLU A 253 -9.69 -10.19 -3.91
CA GLU A 253 -11.04 -10.75 -3.97
C GLU A 253 -11.77 -10.32 -5.25
N SER A 254 -11.60 -9.08 -5.68
CA SER A 254 -12.16 -8.56 -6.93
C SER A 254 -11.42 -9.07 -8.16
N ALA A 255 -10.17 -9.53 -8.00
CA ALA A 255 -9.40 -10.12 -9.09
C ALA A 255 -9.83 -11.54 -9.44
N VAL A 256 -10.63 -12.19 -8.58
CA VAL A 256 -11.08 -13.58 -8.75
C VAL A 256 -12.55 -13.62 -9.14
N ALA A 257 -12.89 -14.44 -10.13
CA ALA A 257 -14.28 -14.73 -10.51
C ALA A 257 -15.08 -15.20 -9.27
N PRO A 258 -16.27 -14.61 -8.98
CA PRO A 258 -17.02 -14.91 -7.76
C PRO A 258 -17.27 -16.39 -7.52
N GLU A 259 -17.61 -17.11 -8.58
CA GLU A 259 -17.89 -18.57 -8.57
C GLU A 259 -16.65 -19.41 -8.26
N SER A 260 -15.47 -18.90 -8.52
CA SER A 260 -14.19 -19.59 -8.29
C SER A 260 -13.50 -19.16 -7.00
N ARG A 261 -14.01 -18.15 -6.30
CA ARG A 261 -13.30 -17.45 -5.22
C ARG A 261 -12.89 -18.39 -4.11
N GLN A 262 -13.83 -19.19 -3.58
CA GLN A 262 -13.54 -20.11 -2.49
C GLN A 262 -12.47 -21.15 -2.89
N ALA A 263 -12.61 -21.76 -4.06
CA ALA A 263 -11.67 -22.78 -4.54
C ALA A 263 -10.26 -22.20 -4.79
N ILE A 264 -10.17 -20.94 -5.26
CA ILE A 264 -8.89 -20.24 -5.44
C ILE A 264 -8.26 -19.93 -4.09
N PHE A 265 -9.02 -19.49 -3.11
CA PHE A 265 -8.50 -19.19 -1.76
C PHE A 265 -8.05 -20.45 -1.02
N ASP A 266 -8.81 -21.52 -1.10
CA ASP A 266 -8.41 -22.80 -0.50
C ASP A 266 -7.12 -23.31 -1.15
N ARG A 267 -7.01 -23.25 -2.47
CA ARG A 267 -5.79 -23.66 -3.19
C ARG A 267 -4.60 -22.77 -2.88
N PHE A 268 -4.83 -21.46 -2.76
CA PHE A 268 -3.80 -20.51 -2.35
C PHE A 268 -3.30 -20.81 -0.93
N ALA A 269 -4.19 -21.12 0.01
CA ALA A 269 -3.83 -21.54 1.37
C ALA A 269 -2.95 -22.80 1.37
N GLU A 270 -3.30 -23.83 0.58
CA GLU A 270 -2.52 -25.05 0.44
C GLU A 270 -1.11 -24.80 -0.14
N ILE A 271 -0.98 -23.91 -1.12
CA ILE A 271 0.30 -23.56 -1.74
C ILE A 271 1.16 -22.78 -0.73
N LEU A 272 0.57 -21.86 0.04
CA LEU A 272 1.24 -21.17 1.14
C LEU A 272 1.77 -22.17 2.19
N GLU A 273 0.94 -23.14 2.61
CA GLU A 273 1.35 -24.21 3.51
C GLU A 273 2.55 -24.96 2.98
N THR A 274 2.47 -25.44 1.75
CA THR A 274 3.51 -26.28 1.15
C THR A 274 4.83 -25.54 0.92
N ARG A 275 4.78 -24.23 0.61
CA ARG A 275 5.94 -23.48 0.13
C ARG A 275 6.52 -22.48 1.14
N ARG A 276 5.74 -22.07 2.13
CA ARG A 276 6.10 -20.97 3.06
C ARG A 276 6.07 -21.37 4.53
N ARG A 277 5.64 -22.59 4.85
CA ARG A 277 5.60 -23.09 6.21
C ARG A 277 7.01 -23.21 6.79
N THR A 278 7.16 -22.76 8.01
CA THR A 278 8.35 -22.92 8.86
C THR A 278 7.94 -23.64 10.15
N GLU A 279 8.85 -23.92 11.04
CA GLU A 279 8.54 -24.48 12.37
C GLU A 279 7.59 -23.59 13.19
N ARG A 280 7.61 -22.26 12.95
CA ARG A 280 6.78 -21.26 13.65
C ARG A 280 5.50 -20.90 12.92
N GLY A 281 5.13 -21.60 11.85
CA GLY A 281 4.01 -21.28 10.98
C GLY A 281 4.44 -20.64 9.66
N ILE A 282 3.53 -19.96 8.99
CA ILE A 282 3.80 -19.33 7.70
C ILE A 282 4.44 -17.95 7.90
N LEU A 283 5.59 -17.74 7.30
CA LEU A 283 6.34 -16.50 7.35
C LEU A 283 5.80 -15.48 6.36
N ILE A 284 5.34 -14.34 6.86
CA ILE A 284 4.91 -13.17 6.09
C ILE A 284 5.95 -12.05 6.27
N THR A 285 6.39 -11.46 5.16
CA THR A 285 7.37 -10.38 5.17
C THR A 285 6.87 -9.19 4.36
N HIS A 286 6.65 -8.06 5.03
CA HIS A 286 6.47 -6.77 4.39
C HIS A 286 7.82 -6.08 4.26
N ARG A 287 8.18 -5.67 3.05
CA ARG A 287 9.37 -4.85 2.80
C ARG A 287 8.89 -3.42 2.55
N TYR A 288 9.54 -2.46 3.19
CA TYR A 288 9.19 -1.06 3.07
C TYR A 288 10.38 -0.20 2.70
N LEU A 289 10.08 0.96 2.17
CA LEU A 289 10.99 2.05 1.90
C LEU A 289 10.52 3.30 2.66
N ALA A 290 11.43 4.17 3.02
CA ALA A 290 11.09 5.47 3.56
C ALA A 290 12.10 6.54 3.14
N VAL A 291 11.61 7.78 2.99
CA VAL A 291 12.41 8.95 2.65
C VAL A 291 11.86 10.16 3.40
N VAL A 292 12.77 10.95 3.97
CA VAL A 292 12.49 12.27 4.53
C VAL A 292 13.34 13.30 3.80
N GLY A 293 12.75 14.46 3.53
CA GLY A 293 13.42 15.54 2.82
C GLY A 293 12.73 16.89 3.02
N HIS A 294 13.24 17.92 2.34
CA HIS A 294 12.68 19.26 2.42
C HIS A 294 12.75 20.00 1.07
N ARG A 295 11.94 21.04 0.91
CA ARG A 295 12.00 21.94 -0.23
C ARG A 295 13.09 22.99 -0.02
N ARG A 296 14.01 23.09 -0.96
CA ARG A 296 15.06 24.13 -1.00
C ARG A 296 14.50 25.53 -1.23
#